data_0bf8b288a0da13ba76f841f7df9794ff
#
_entry.id   0bf8b288a0da13ba76f841f7df9794ff
#
_cell.length_a   1.000
_cell.length_b   1.000
_cell.length_c   1.000
_cell.angle_alpha   90.00
_cell.angle_beta   90.00
_cell.angle_gamma   90.00
#
_symmetry.space_group_name_H-M   'P 1'
#
loop_
_entity.id
_entity.type
_entity.pdbx_description
1 polymer ?
#
loop_
_entity_poly.entity_id
_entity_poly.type
_entity_poly.pdbx_seq_one_letter_code
_entity_poly.pdbx_strand_id
1 'polypeptide(L)'
;RMPDGSKIPYWNTFYQKVFYDPIDAQDLLKQFGMQYASAEELADLVNKQLKENVNPADMNLGRWANMHNEICDYLDSRCKYLGQMDLNLKSPLVWDFYKNTLQKLAGYGAAIIRLDAFAYAPKAPGSHNFMNEPETWNTLERVRELAAPYGLTLLPEIHASYEEKTYEKVANYGYLTYDFFLPGLLIDAIEQKDGTTLAGWANELIEKHIVTVNMLGCHDGIPLLDLRGLLPEERIAGLIDLIVARGGFVKNLHGQKNVYYQVNATYYSALGEDDRKMLVARAIQLFMPGKPQVWYLDLFAGKNDHEAVAKAGEGGHKEINRTNLTIEQIHSALT
;
A
#
# COMPACT_ATOMS: atom_id res chain seq x y z
N ARG A 1 11.04 -21.04 8.40
CA ARG A 1 11.31 -22.44 8.04
C ARG A 1 10.02 -23.27 8.14
N MET A 2 9.82 -24.18 7.23
CA MET A 2 8.73 -25.16 7.27
C MET A 2 9.06 -26.29 8.25
N PRO A 3 8.06 -27.10 8.69
CA PRO A 3 8.30 -28.23 9.60
C PRO A 3 9.31 -29.27 9.06
N ASP A 4 9.46 -29.37 7.75
CA ASP A 4 10.44 -30.22 7.08
C ASP A 4 11.84 -29.61 6.99
N GLY A 5 12.04 -28.41 7.54
CA GLY A 5 13.30 -27.67 7.53
C GLY A 5 13.56 -26.85 6.29
N SER A 6 12.71 -26.95 5.26
CA SER A 6 12.85 -26.13 4.04
C SER A 6 12.62 -24.65 4.34
N LYS A 7 13.33 -23.76 3.60
CA LYS A 7 13.10 -22.31 3.62
C LYS A 7 12.24 -21.96 2.43
N ILE A 8 11.08 -21.39 2.68
CA ILE A 8 10.24 -20.80 1.63
C ILE A 8 10.06 -19.32 1.91
N PRO A 9 9.92 -18.47 0.86
CA PRO A 9 9.57 -17.08 1.05
C PRO A 9 8.26 -16.96 1.82
N TYR A 10 8.22 -16.10 2.83
CA TYR A 10 6.96 -15.72 3.46
C TYR A 10 6.38 -14.57 2.65
N TRP A 11 5.10 -14.66 2.27
CA TRP A 11 4.48 -13.62 1.48
C TRP A 11 4.13 -12.42 2.32
N ASN A 12 4.41 -11.25 1.77
CA ASN A 12 4.13 -9.95 2.35
C ASN A 12 3.18 -9.17 1.45
N THR A 13 2.43 -8.26 2.03
CA THR A 13 1.55 -7.34 1.29
C THR A 13 2.35 -6.48 0.31
N PHE A 14 3.54 -6.03 0.72
CA PHE A 14 4.42 -5.20 -0.09
C PHE A 14 5.73 -5.90 -0.42
N TYR A 15 6.37 -5.43 -1.49
CA TYR A 15 7.70 -5.87 -1.87
C TYR A 15 8.65 -5.73 -0.68
N GLN A 16 9.31 -6.82 -0.36
CA GLN A 16 10.29 -6.87 0.70
C GLN A 16 11.69 -6.78 0.09
N LYS A 17 12.42 -5.73 0.42
CA LYS A 17 13.84 -5.62 0.13
C LYS A 17 14.62 -5.99 1.39
N VAL A 18 15.58 -6.89 1.22
CA VAL A 18 16.50 -7.27 2.28
C VAL A 18 17.74 -6.41 2.16
N PHE A 19 18.15 -5.80 3.27
CA PHE A 19 19.39 -5.05 3.36
C PHE A 19 20.32 -5.78 4.31
N TYR A 20 21.55 -5.92 3.89
CA TYR A 20 22.62 -6.47 4.69
C TYR A 20 23.55 -5.36 5.13
N ASP A 21 23.75 -5.20 6.43
CA ASP A 21 24.73 -4.26 6.95
C ASP A 21 26.15 -4.77 6.61
N PRO A 22 27.06 -3.89 6.28
CA PRO A 22 28.46 -4.27 6.14
C PRO A 22 28.98 -4.98 7.39
N ILE A 23 29.84 -5.96 7.22
CA ILE A 23 30.53 -6.66 8.30
C ILE A 23 31.97 -6.17 8.42
N ASP A 24 32.55 -6.25 9.59
CA ASP A 24 33.95 -5.89 9.79
C ASP A 24 34.78 -7.09 10.29
N ALA A 25 36.10 -6.92 10.29
CA ALA A 25 37.03 -7.95 10.71
C ALA A 25 36.80 -8.40 12.18
N GLN A 26 36.37 -7.49 13.04
CA GLN A 26 36.10 -7.79 14.45
C GLN A 26 34.85 -8.64 14.62
N ASP A 27 33.83 -8.38 13.81
CA ASP A 27 32.62 -9.21 13.74
C ASP A 27 32.98 -10.67 13.41
N LEU A 28 33.77 -10.88 12.35
CA LEU A 28 34.19 -12.21 11.89
C LEU A 28 35.13 -12.91 12.89
N LEU A 29 36.02 -12.14 13.51
CA LEU A 29 36.92 -12.63 14.54
C LEU A 29 36.14 -13.15 15.74
N LYS A 30 35.16 -12.38 16.20
CA LYS A 30 34.29 -12.73 17.34
C LYS A 30 33.39 -13.91 17.03
N GLN A 31 32.84 -13.95 15.82
CA GLN A 31 31.85 -14.96 15.44
C GLN A 31 32.47 -16.30 15.06
N PHE A 32 33.61 -16.28 14.37
CA PHE A 32 34.22 -17.47 13.76
C PHE A 32 35.62 -17.78 14.27
N GLY A 33 36.19 -16.96 15.17
CA GLY A 33 37.53 -17.22 15.72
C GLY A 33 38.66 -17.09 14.68
N MET A 34 38.44 -16.31 13.60
CA MET A 34 39.42 -16.14 12.52
C MET A 34 40.61 -15.30 12.96
N GLN A 35 41.75 -15.43 12.27
CA GLN A 35 42.84 -14.47 12.40
C GLN A 35 42.47 -13.14 11.76
N TYR A 36 42.91 -12.01 12.36
CA TYR A 36 42.49 -10.67 11.94
C TYR A 36 42.69 -10.39 10.45
N ALA A 37 43.86 -10.65 9.91
CA ALA A 37 44.17 -10.43 8.49
C ALA A 37 43.25 -11.23 7.55
N SER A 38 42.92 -12.46 7.90
CA SER A 38 42.00 -13.30 7.13
C SER A 38 40.53 -12.80 7.27
N ALA A 39 40.16 -12.31 8.46
CA ALA A 39 38.84 -11.72 8.69
C ALA A 39 38.66 -10.41 7.93
N GLU A 40 39.70 -9.57 7.84
CA GLU A 40 39.68 -8.32 7.07
C GLU A 40 39.50 -8.58 5.57
N GLU A 41 40.29 -9.51 4.98
CA GLU A 41 40.10 -9.87 3.58
C GLU A 41 38.71 -10.44 3.26
N LEU A 42 38.19 -11.29 4.15
CA LEU A 42 36.84 -11.86 3.98
C LEU A 42 35.75 -10.79 4.12
N ALA A 43 35.87 -9.88 5.08
CA ALA A 43 34.95 -8.76 5.26
C ALA A 43 34.93 -7.85 4.02
N ASP A 44 36.09 -7.50 3.48
CA ASP A 44 36.20 -6.70 2.27
C ASP A 44 35.54 -7.39 1.06
N LEU A 45 35.80 -8.71 0.91
CA LEU A 45 35.21 -9.49 -0.19
C LEU A 45 33.68 -9.55 -0.11
N VAL A 46 33.15 -9.79 1.09
CA VAL A 46 31.69 -9.82 1.34
C VAL A 46 31.09 -8.44 1.11
N ASN A 47 31.65 -7.40 1.72
CA ASN A 47 31.15 -6.03 1.61
C ASN A 47 31.17 -5.50 0.17
N LYS A 48 32.18 -5.87 -0.61
CA LYS A 48 32.21 -5.54 -2.04
C LYS A 48 31.01 -6.13 -2.77
N GLN A 49 30.72 -7.42 -2.55
CA GLN A 49 29.60 -8.11 -3.21
C GLN A 49 28.24 -7.60 -2.69
N LEU A 50 28.13 -7.22 -1.40
CA LEU A 50 26.93 -6.57 -0.88
C LEU A 50 26.65 -5.23 -1.57
N LYS A 51 27.67 -4.41 -1.81
CA LYS A 51 27.56 -3.14 -2.56
C LYS A 51 27.13 -3.36 -4.02
N GLU A 52 27.52 -4.49 -4.60
CA GLU A 52 27.12 -4.91 -5.96
C GLU A 52 25.74 -5.56 -5.99
N ASN A 53 25.01 -5.60 -4.83
CA ASN A 53 23.72 -6.26 -4.65
C ASN A 53 23.71 -7.76 -4.96
N VAL A 54 24.83 -8.45 -4.75
CA VAL A 54 24.89 -9.91 -4.85
C VAL A 54 24.16 -10.51 -3.64
N ASN A 55 23.25 -11.47 -3.90
CA ASN A 55 22.58 -12.18 -2.82
C ASN A 55 23.61 -13.01 -2.02
N PRO A 56 23.58 -13.04 -0.68
CA PRO A 56 24.49 -13.87 0.11
C PRO A 56 24.59 -15.32 -0.35
N ALA A 57 23.49 -15.92 -0.78
CA ALA A 57 23.46 -17.28 -1.31
C ALA A 57 24.28 -17.48 -2.61
N ASP A 58 24.50 -16.40 -3.35
CA ASP A 58 25.20 -16.41 -4.65
C ASP A 58 26.61 -15.81 -4.57
N MET A 59 27.08 -15.47 -3.35
CA MET A 59 28.40 -14.86 -3.17
C MET A 59 29.53 -15.83 -3.47
N ASN A 60 30.54 -15.32 -4.16
CA ASN A 60 31.79 -16.05 -4.32
C ASN A 60 32.77 -15.66 -3.20
N LEU A 61 32.97 -16.56 -2.25
CA LEU A 61 33.86 -16.34 -1.12
C LEU A 61 35.31 -16.85 -1.34
N GLY A 62 35.65 -17.26 -2.57
CA GLY A 62 37.00 -17.68 -2.93
C GLY A 62 37.56 -18.79 -2.03
N ARG A 63 38.69 -18.56 -1.38
CA ARG A 63 39.32 -19.55 -0.47
C ARG A 63 38.47 -19.89 0.77
N TRP A 64 37.44 -19.11 1.09
CA TRP A 64 36.51 -19.36 2.20
C TRP A 64 35.19 -19.99 1.77
N ALA A 65 35.14 -20.63 0.59
CA ALA A 65 33.94 -21.28 0.09
C ALA A 65 33.35 -22.34 1.04
N ASN A 66 34.20 -22.95 1.86
CA ASN A 66 33.77 -23.89 2.88
C ASN A 66 32.99 -23.24 4.06
N MET A 67 33.09 -21.93 4.23
CA MET A 67 32.35 -21.15 5.24
C MET A 67 31.13 -20.45 4.65
N HIS A 68 30.74 -20.77 3.41
CA HIS A 68 29.70 -20.06 2.71
C HIS A 68 28.36 -20.08 3.49
N ASN A 69 27.96 -21.23 3.98
CA ASN A 69 26.70 -21.36 4.71
C ASN A 69 26.71 -20.58 6.03
N GLU A 70 27.83 -20.65 6.77
CA GLU A 70 27.97 -19.93 8.03
C GLU A 70 27.96 -18.41 7.82
N ILE A 71 28.60 -17.91 6.76
CA ILE A 71 28.58 -16.49 6.41
C ILE A 71 27.18 -16.07 5.97
N CYS A 72 26.47 -16.86 5.16
CA CYS A 72 25.08 -16.61 4.80
C CYS A 72 24.18 -16.54 6.03
N ASP A 73 24.24 -17.54 6.90
CA ASP A 73 23.44 -17.57 8.13
C ASP A 73 23.76 -16.37 9.05
N TYR A 74 25.02 -15.96 9.11
CA TYR A 74 25.43 -14.77 9.85
C TYR A 74 24.87 -13.48 9.28
N LEU A 75 24.96 -13.28 7.96
CA LEU A 75 24.37 -12.13 7.26
C LEU A 75 22.84 -12.13 7.42
N ASP A 76 22.19 -13.26 7.24
CA ASP A 76 20.74 -13.40 7.39
C ASP A 76 20.28 -13.09 8.83
N SER A 77 21.10 -13.41 9.83
CA SER A 77 20.79 -13.11 11.25
C SER A 77 20.80 -11.60 11.57
N ARG A 78 21.48 -10.80 10.74
CA ARG A 78 21.65 -9.33 10.91
C ARG A 78 20.97 -8.53 9.84
N CYS A 79 20.27 -9.16 8.90
CA CYS A 79 19.63 -8.45 7.81
C CYS A 79 18.46 -7.59 8.31
N LYS A 80 18.24 -6.49 7.62
CA LYS A 80 17.10 -5.60 7.81
C LYS A 80 16.13 -5.78 6.67
N TYR A 81 14.86 -5.71 6.99
CA TYR A 81 13.80 -5.82 6.00
C TYR A 81 13.12 -4.47 5.81
N LEU A 82 13.00 -4.04 4.56
CA LEU A 82 12.08 -2.97 4.18
C LEU A 82 10.82 -3.60 3.63
N GLY A 83 9.72 -3.42 4.33
CA GLY A 83 8.42 -3.97 3.95
C GLY A 83 7.56 -4.26 5.18
N GLN A 84 6.33 -4.70 4.93
CA GLN A 84 5.39 -5.11 5.97
C GLN A 84 5.34 -6.62 6.05
N MET A 85 5.47 -7.15 7.26
CA MET A 85 5.26 -8.56 7.53
C MET A 85 3.80 -8.78 7.95
N ASP A 86 3.15 -9.76 7.31
CA ASP A 86 1.76 -10.08 7.61
C ASP A 86 1.65 -10.93 8.89
N LEU A 87 0.55 -10.74 9.60
CA LEU A 87 0.23 -11.53 10.78
C LEU A 87 -0.17 -12.96 10.39
N ASN A 88 0.26 -13.92 11.17
CA ASN A 88 -0.14 -15.32 10.98
C ASN A 88 -1.57 -15.56 11.49
N LEU A 89 -2.56 -15.51 10.59
CA LEU A 89 -3.97 -15.72 10.93
C LEU A 89 -4.31 -17.13 11.45
N LYS A 90 -3.37 -18.08 11.37
CA LYS A 90 -3.52 -19.41 11.99
C LYS A 90 -3.19 -19.39 13.49
N SER A 91 -2.54 -18.33 13.98
CA SER A 91 -2.19 -18.18 15.39
C SER A 91 -3.37 -17.67 16.21
N PRO A 92 -3.74 -18.34 17.32
CA PRO A 92 -4.77 -17.84 18.24
C PRO A 92 -4.39 -16.49 18.85
N LEU A 93 -3.10 -16.21 19.04
CA LEU A 93 -2.61 -14.93 19.58
C LEU A 93 -2.97 -13.75 18.69
N VAL A 94 -3.02 -13.94 17.36
CA VAL A 94 -3.44 -12.90 16.42
C VAL A 94 -4.92 -12.57 16.59
N TRP A 95 -5.76 -13.57 16.85
CA TRP A 95 -7.19 -13.36 17.08
C TRP A 95 -7.47 -12.71 18.44
N ASP A 96 -6.72 -13.04 19.47
CA ASP A 96 -6.75 -12.35 20.76
C ASP A 96 -6.33 -10.88 20.59
N PHE A 97 -5.29 -10.62 19.80
CA PHE A 97 -4.86 -9.27 19.46
C PHE A 97 -5.98 -8.49 18.73
N TYR A 98 -6.62 -9.07 17.72
CA TYR A 98 -7.72 -8.42 17.00
C TYR A 98 -8.91 -8.13 17.93
N LYS A 99 -9.32 -9.10 18.76
CA LYS A 99 -10.39 -8.91 19.72
C LYS A 99 -10.11 -7.73 20.66
N ASN A 100 -8.93 -7.71 21.27
CA ASN A 100 -8.53 -6.66 22.20
C ASN A 100 -8.42 -5.29 21.49
N THR A 101 -7.93 -5.27 20.26
CA THR A 101 -7.80 -4.05 19.46
C THR A 101 -9.18 -3.48 19.12
N LEU A 102 -10.13 -4.31 18.65
CA LEU A 102 -11.49 -3.87 18.32
C LEU A 102 -12.21 -3.33 19.56
N GLN A 103 -12.09 -4.02 20.70
CA GLN A 103 -12.63 -3.56 21.96
C GLN A 103 -12.08 -2.18 22.36
N LYS A 104 -10.78 -1.99 22.24
CA LYS A 104 -10.09 -0.75 22.58
C LYS A 104 -10.51 0.40 21.65
N LEU A 105 -10.59 0.15 20.36
CA LEU A 105 -11.05 1.15 19.38
C LEU A 105 -12.52 1.55 19.61
N ALA A 106 -13.38 0.59 19.92
CA ALA A 106 -14.76 0.87 20.32
C ALA A 106 -14.81 1.75 21.58
N GLY A 107 -13.95 1.46 22.57
CA GLY A 107 -13.83 2.28 23.79
C GLY A 107 -13.35 3.72 23.52
N TYR A 108 -12.69 3.96 22.40
CA TYR A 108 -12.31 5.32 21.94
C TYR A 108 -13.43 6.00 21.12
N GLY A 109 -14.58 5.33 20.94
CA GLY A 109 -15.73 5.87 20.19
C GLY A 109 -15.66 5.61 18.68
N ALA A 110 -14.82 4.69 18.20
CA ALA A 110 -14.84 4.31 16.80
C ALA A 110 -16.18 3.67 16.42
N ALA A 111 -16.73 4.05 15.27
CA ALA A 111 -17.95 3.46 14.70
C ALA A 111 -17.65 2.63 13.45
N ILE A 112 -16.62 3.01 12.69
CA ILE A 112 -16.17 2.32 11.48
C ILE A 112 -14.70 1.93 11.67
N ILE A 113 -14.39 0.68 11.35
CA ILE A 113 -13.00 0.15 11.37
C ILE A 113 -12.56 -0.16 9.95
N ARG A 114 -11.55 0.55 9.47
CA ARG A 114 -10.85 0.24 8.23
C ARG A 114 -9.91 -0.94 8.43
N LEU A 115 -10.03 -1.94 7.59
CA LEU A 115 -9.16 -3.10 7.57
C LEU A 115 -8.17 -2.95 6.41
N ASP A 116 -6.96 -2.51 6.75
CA ASP A 116 -5.90 -2.20 5.81
C ASP A 116 -5.45 -3.42 5.02
N ALA A 117 -5.29 -3.28 3.70
CA ALA A 117 -4.78 -4.30 2.78
C ALA A 117 -5.40 -5.70 2.98
N PHE A 118 -6.70 -5.75 3.29
CA PHE A 118 -7.36 -6.94 3.82
C PHE A 118 -7.30 -8.15 2.88
N ALA A 119 -7.34 -7.91 1.56
CA ALA A 119 -7.27 -8.98 0.56
C ALA A 119 -5.97 -9.80 0.59
N TYR A 120 -4.93 -9.27 1.24
CA TYR A 120 -3.65 -9.93 1.42
C TYR A 120 -3.55 -10.73 2.73
N ALA A 121 -4.53 -10.61 3.63
CA ALA A 121 -4.43 -11.18 4.97
C ALA A 121 -4.42 -12.72 5.00
N PRO A 122 -5.31 -13.44 4.30
CA PRO A 122 -5.25 -14.91 4.27
C PRO A 122 -4.17 -15.39 3.32
N LYS A 123 -3.22 -16.17 3.86
CA LYS A 123 -2.10 -16.74 3.10
C LYS A 123 -1.83 -18.18 3.48
N ALA A 124 -1.43 -18.97 2.48
CA ALA A 124 -0.90 -20.30 2.68
C ALA A 124 0.23 -20.57 1.67
N PRO A 125 1.20 -21.43 2.00
CA PRO A 125 2.22 -21.85 1.04
C PRO A 125 1.55 -22.45 -0.21
N GLY A 126 1.96 -21.98 -1.40
CA GLY A 126 1.40 -22.41 -2.68
C GLY A 126 0.11 -21.73 -3.13
N SER A 127 -0.50 -20.86 -2.31
CA SER A 127 -1.65 -20.04 -2.70
C SER A 127 -1.22 -18.69 -3.30
N HIS A 128 -2.19 -17.95 -3.83
CA HIS A 128 -1.95 -16.58 -4.29
C HIS A 128 -1.64 -15.64 -3.11
N ASN A 129 -1.05 -14.47 -3.42
CA ASN A 129 -0.79 -13.44 -2.41
C ASN A 129 -1.99 -12.50 -2.18
N PHE A 130 -3.03 -12.59 -2.98
CA PHE A 130 -4.17 -11.67 -2.99
C PHE A 130 -5.47 -12.44 -3.23
N MET A 131 -6.53 -12.07 -2.50
CA MET A 131 -7.90 -12.58 -2.67
C MET A 131 -8.01 -14.11 -2.72
N ASN A 132 -7.46 -14.79 -1.71
CA ASN A 132 -7.67 -16.23 -1.57
C ASN A 132 -9.12 -16.51 -1.14
N GLU A 133 -9.91 -17.10 -2.01
CA GLU A 133 -11.29 -17.50 -1.74
C GLU A 133 -11.35 -19.02 -1.44
N PRO A 134 -12.14 -19.47 -0.44
CA PRO A 134 -13.05 -18.68 0.41
C PRO A 134 -12.43 -18.03 1.64
N GLU A 135 -11.12 -18.17 1.87
CA GLU A 135 -10.45 -17.81 3.11
C GLU A 135 -10.54 -16.31 3.43
N THR A 136 -10.51 -15.44 2.40
CA THR A 136 -10.67 -14.00 2.57
C THR A 136 -12.03 -13.67 3.20
N TRP A 137 -13.10 -14.26 2.68
CA TRP A 137 -14.47 -14.04 3.21
C TRP A 137 -14.66 -14.64 4.60
N ASN A 138 -14.15 -15.84 4.84
CA ASN A 138 -14.20 -16.48 6.16
C ASN A 138 -13.45 -15.66 7.22
N THR A 139 -12.31 -15.08 6.83
CA THR A 139 -11.52 -14.21 7.71
C THR A 139 -12.27 -12.91 8.01
N LEU A 140 -12.88 -12.31 7.00
CA LEU A 140 -13.67 -11.08 7.16
C LEU A 140 -14.89 -11.31 8.07
N GLU A 141 -15.58 -12.44 7.87
CA GLU A 141 -16.70 -12.85 8.73
C GLU A 141 -16.27 -13.00 10.19
N ARG A 142 -15.15 -13.66 10.43
CA ARG A 142 -14.62 -13.82 11.80
C ARG A 142 -14.27 -12.47 12.44
N VAL A 143 -13.74 -11.52 11.69
CA VAL A 143 -13.50 -10.14 12.19
C VAL A 143 -14.84 -9.48 12.49
N ARG A 144 -15.89 -9.67 11.66
CA ARG A 144 -17.22 -9.15 11.88
C ARG A 144 -17.84 -9.67 13.18
N GLU A 145 -17.72 -10.97 13.44
CA GLU A 145 -18.17 -11.58 14.69
C GLU A 145 -17.52 -10.97 15.93
N LEU A 146 -16.21 -10.67 15.85
CA LEU A 146 -15.48 -9.98 16.92
C LEU A 146 -15.88 -8.51 17.08
N ALA A 147 -16.28 -7.85 16.00
CA ALA A 147 -16.69 -6.44 15.97
C ALA A 147 -18.14 -6.22 16.39
N ALA A 148 -19.02 -7.21 16.14
CA ALA A 148 -20.46 -7.12 16.34
C ALA A 148 -20.89 -6.74 17.78
N PRO A 149 -20.28 -7.28 18.87
CA PRO A 149 -20.63 -6.90 20.24
C PRO A 149 -20.44 -5.40 20.55
N TYR A 150 -19.64 -4.71 19.75
CA TYR A 150 -19.33 -3.29 19.92
C TYR A 150 -20.07 -2.39 18.93
N GLY A 151 -20.91 -2.94 18.06
CA GLY A 151 -21.63 -2.17 17.03
C GLY A 151 -20.70 -1.57 15.95
N LEU A 152 -19.51 -2.12 15.76
CA LEU A 152 -18.53 -1.62 14.78
C LEU A 152 -18.89 -2.05 13.37
N THR A 153 -18.87 -1.12 12.44
CA THR A 153 -18.99 -1.38 11.00
C THR A 153 -17.60 -1.60 10.40
N LEU A 154 -17.46 -2.59 9.53
CA LEU A 154 -16.18 -2.90 8.88
C LEU A 154 -16.10 -2.28 7.48
N LEU A 155 -14.93 -1.76 7.16
CA LEU A 155 -14.58 -1.20 5.86
C LEU A 155 -13.27 -1.88 5.37
N PRO A 156 -13.37 -3.04 4.69
CA PRO A 156 -12.20 -3.69 4.14
C PRO A 156 -11.63 -2.88 2.97
N GLU A 157 -10.32 -2.67 2.98
CA GLU A 157 -9.62 -2.08 1.85
C GLU A 157 -9.21 -3.19 0.88
N ILE A 158 -9.87 -3.19 -0.27
CA ILE A 158 -9.64 -4.16 -1.35
C ILE A 158 -9.63 -3.38 -2.67
N HIS A 159 -8.45 -3.28 -3.27
CA HIS A 159 -8.31 -2.73 -4.62
C HIS A 159 -8.56 -3.82 -5.66
N ALA A 160 -9.47 -3.54 -6.56
CA ALA A 160 -9.78 -4.41 -7.69
C ALA A 160 -10.36 -3.58 -8.84
N SER A 161 -10.15 -4.02 -10.07
CA SER A 161 -10.74 -3.35 -11.23
C SER A 161 -12.27 -3.44 -11.20
N TYR A 162 -12.91 -2.49 -11.86
CA TYR A 162 -14.37 -2.54 -12.03
C TYR A 162 -14.83 -3.84 -12.71
N GLU A 163 -14.04 -4.38 -13.65
CA GLU A 163 -14.35 -5.64 -14.34
C GLU A 163 -14.46 -6.83 -13.39
N GLU A 164 -13.66 -6.85 -12.30
CA GLU A 164 -13.66 -7.93 -11.32
C GLU A 164 -14.89 -7.94 -10.41
N LYS A 165 -15.64 -6.85 -10.38
CA LYS A 165 -16.87 -6.69 -9.57
C LYS A 165 -16.69 -7.00 -8.07
N THR A 166 -15.47 -6.84 -7.56
CA THR A 166 -15.16 -7.14 -6.16
C THR A 166 -15.92 -6.19 -5.21
N TYR A 167 -16.11 -4.92 -5.59
CA TYR A 167 -16.92 -3.96 -4.84
C TYR A 167 -18.37 -4.46 -4.61
N GLU A 168 -18.97 -5.11 -5.61
CA GLU A 168 -20.32 -5.71 -5.47
C GLU A 168 -20.29 -6.90 -4.51
N LYS A 169 -19.27 -7.77 -4.60
CA LYS A 169 -19.13 -8.89 -3.66
C LYS A 169 -19.03 -8.38 -2.22
N VAL A 170 -18.17 -7.39 -1.97
CA VAL A 170 -18.00 -6.77 -0.64
C VAL A 170 -19.34 -6.22 -0.12
N ALA A 171 -20.06 -5.47 -0.95
CA ALA A 171 -21.37 -4.90 -0.61
C ALA A 171 -22.42 -5.98 -0.35
N ASN A 172 -22.47 -7.05 -1.16
CA ASN A 172 -23.41 -8.16 -1.01
C ASN A 172 -23.18 -8.96 0.28
N TYR A 173 -21.94 -8.98 0.81
CA TYR A 173 -21.66 -9.52 2.14
C TYR A 173 -22.04 -8.55 3.29
N GLY A 174 -22.57 -7.36 2.96
CA GLY A 174 -23.05 -6.38 3.93
C GLY A 174 -21.97 -5.48 4.51
N TYR A 175 -20.83 -5.35 3.85
CA TYR A 175 -19.74 -4.45 4.27
C TYR A 175 -19.81 -3.12 3.53
N LEU A 176 -19.24 -2.08 4.15
CA LEU A 176 -18.91 -0.85 3.43
C LEU A 176 -17.80 -1.14 2.42
N THR A 177 -17.85 -0.47 1.29
CA THR A 177 -16.80 -0.58 0.27
C THR A 177 -16.18 0.78 -0.03
N TYR A 178 -14.90 0.82 -0.39
CA TYR A 178 -14.29 2.03 -0.90
C TYR A 178 -14.73 2.32 -2.34
N ASP A 179 -14.96 3.60 -2.63
CA ASP A 179 -15.09 4.07 -4.01
C ASP A 179 -13.72 4.49 -4.54
N PHE A 180 -12.96 3.52 -5.03
CA PHE A 180 -11.67 3.77 -5.67
C PHE A 180 -11.79 4.24 -7.12
N PHE A 181 -13.01 4.26 -7.66
CA PHE A 181 -13.27 4.71 -9.03
C PHE A 181 -13.49 6.22 -9.11
N LEU A 182 -14.16 6.81 -8.12
CA LEU A 182 -14.52 8.21 -8.11
C LEU A 182 -13.35 9.16 -8.38
N PRO A 183 -12.16 9.01 -7.75
CA PRO A 183 -11.06 9.96 -7.96
C PRO A 183 -10.67 10.10 -9.42
N GLY A 184 -10.48 8.98 -10.11
CA GLY A 184 -10.08 8.97 -11.51
C GLY A 184 -11.22 9.36 -12.46
N LEU A 185 -12.45 8.86 -12.22
CA LEU A 185 -13.64 9.22 -13.02
C LEU A 185 -13.91 10.73 -12.99
N LEU A 186 -13.66 11.36 -11.86
CA LEU A 186 -13.93 12.77 -11.68
C LEU A 186 -12.89 13.64 -12.40
N ILE A 187 -11.59 13.27 -12.32
CA ILE A 187 -10.55 13.93 -13.12
C ILE A 187 -10.88 13.77 -14.61
N ASP A 188 -11.21 12.56 -15.04
CA ASP A 188 -11.59 12.27 -16.41
C ASP A 188 -12.78 13.13 -16.88
N ALA A 189 -13.84 13.17 -16.09
CA ALA A 189 -15.03 13.95 -16.42
C ALA A 189 -14.73 15.46 -16.57
N ILE A 190 -13.89 16.02 -15.69
CA ILE A 190 -13.47 17.43 -15.73
C ILE A 190 -12.62 17.69 -16.98
N GLU A 191 -11.62 16.86 -17.26
CA GLU A 191 -10.68 17.09 -18.36
C GLU A 191 -11.32 16.84 -19.72
N GLN A 192 -12.20 15.84 -19.84
CA GLN A 192 -12.94 15.56 -21.06
C GLN A 192 -14.18 16.46 -21.24
N LYS A 193 -14.60 17.17 -20.18
CA LYS A 193 -15.87 17.92 -20.14
C LYS A 193 -17.09 17.02 -20.43
N ASP A 194 -17.01 15.78 -19.99
CA ASP A 194 -18.05 14.76 -20.17
C ASP A 194 -18.23 13.96 -18.89
N GLY A 195 -19.38 14.12 -18.25
CA GLY A 195 -19.75 13.43 -16.99
C GLY A 195 -20.53 12.13 -17.20
N THR A 196 -20.68 11.63 -18.41
CA THR A 196 -21.56 10.48 -18.71
C THR A 196 -21.17 9.24 -17.93
N THR A 197 -19.89 8.87 -17.93
CA THR A 197 -19.40 7.68 -17.19
C THR A 197 -19.54 7.86 -15.67
N LEU A 198 -19.21 9.06 -15.17
CA LEU A 198 -19.35 9.39 -13.75
C LEU A 198 -20.82 9.31 -13.28
N ALA A 199 -21.76 9.85 -14.08
CA ALA A 199 -23.19 9.75 -13.78
C ALA A 199 -23.68 8.30 -13.85
N GLY A 200 -23.20 7.52 -14.80
CA GLY A 200 -23.48 6.09 -14.90
C GLY A 200 -23.04 5.33 -13.63
N TRP A 201 -21.85 5.63 -13.14
CA TRP A 201 -21.35 5.06 -11.87
C TRP A 201 -22.22 5.43 -10.66
N ALA A 202 -22.59 6.71 -10.54
CA ALA A 202 -23.49 7.16 -9.47
C ALA A 202 -24.85 6.43 -9.50
N ASN A 203 -25.43 6.28 -10.69
CA ASN A 203 -26.67 5.55 -10.87
C ASN A 203 -26.53 4.07 -10.50
N GLU A 204 -25.45 3.43 -10.88
CA GLU A 204 -25.18 2.03 -10.53
C GLU A 204 -25.13 1.81 -9.02
N LEU A 205 -24.46 2.72 -8.28
CA LEU A 205 -24.42 2.65 -6.82
C LEU A 205 -25.84 2.77 -6.20
N ILE A 206 -26.67 3.66 -6.73
CA ILE A 206 -28.05 3.84 -6.28
C ILE A 206 -28.90 2.60 -6.58
N GLU A 207 -28.87 2.11 -7.81
CA GLU A 207 -29.65 0.97 -8.27
C GLU A 207 -29.30 -0.32 -7.52
N LYS A 208 -28.02 -0.51 -7.23
CA LYS A 208 -27.53 -1.69 -6.48
C LYS A 208 -27.54 -1.51 -4.97
N HIS A 209 -27.98 -0.36 -4.47
CA HIS A 209 -27.98 -0.02 -3.04
C HIS A 209 -26.60 -0.18 -2.36
N ILE A 210 -25.53 0.14 -3.08
CA ILE A 210 -24.17 0.03 -2.57
C ILE A 210 -23.80 1.31 -1.82
N VAL A 211 -23.44 1.15 -0.53
CA VAL A 211 -22.95 2.25 0.30
C VAL A 211 -21.45 2.28 0.30
N THR A 212 -20.88 3.31 -0.32
CA THR A 212 -19.43 3.49 -0.42
C THR A 212 -18.88 4.46 0.62
N VAL A 213 -17.59 4.36 0.90
CA VAL A 213 -16.78 5.46 1.43
C VAL A 213 -16.05 6.06 0.24
N ASN A 214 -16.49 7.21 -0.22
CA ASN A 214 -15.93 7.89 -1.39
C ASN A 214 -14.86 8.89 -0.97
N MET A 215 -13.82 9.04 -1.80
CA MET A 215 -12.70 9.94 -1.54
C MET A 215 -12.21 10.57 -2.84
N LEU A 216 -11.41 11.64 -2.72
CA LEU A 216 -10.66 12.23 -3.83
C LEU A 216 -9.16 11.94 -3.64
N GLY A 217 -8.47 12.68 -2.78
CA GLY A 217 -7.12 12.36 -2.35
C GLY A 217 -7.09 11.41 -1.16
N CYS A 218 -5.97 10.73 -0.98
CA CYS A 218 -5.67 9.92 0.20
C CYS A 218 -4.15 9.83 0.42
N HIS A 219 -3.75 9.08 1.46
CA HIS A 219 -2.36 8.85 1.80
C HIS A 219 -1.60 7.93 0.83
N ASP A 220 -2.30 7.21 -0.04
CA ASP A 220 -1.67 6.26 -0.96
C ASP A 220 -1.42 6.84 -2.35
N GLY A 221 -2.39 7.43 -2.96
CA GLY A 221 -2.33 7.97 -4.30
C GLY A 221 -3.67 7.85 -5.02
N ILE A 222 -3.71 8.24 -6.29
CA ILE A 222 -4.92 8.21 -7.11
C ILE A 222 -4.96 6.84 -7.81
N PRO A 223 -5.93 5.96 -7.48
CA PRO A 223 -6.06 4.67 -8.13
C PRO A 223 -6.60 4.84 -9.54
N LEU A 224 -5.90 4.28 -10.53
CA LEU A 224 -6.29 4.39 -11.94
C LEU A 224 -6.49 3.02 -12.58
N LEU A 225 -5.80 1.98 -12.11
CA LEU A 225 -5.99 0.63 -12.62
C LEU A 225 -7.39 0.08 -12.30
N ASP A 226 -7.96 0.53 -11.18
CA ASP A 226 -9.31 0.20 -10.76
C ASP A 226 -10.38 0.62 -11.79
N LEU A 227 -10.08 1.60 -12.65
CA LEU A 227 -11.00 2.11 -13.69
C LEU A 227 -11.18 1.17 -14.89
N ARG A 228 -10.45 0.06 -14.97
CA ARG A 228 -10.62 -0.92 -16.05
C ARG A 228 -12.04 -1.44 -16.06
N GLY A 229 -12.64 -1.37 -17.26
CA GLY A 229 -14.05 -1.71 -17.47
C GLY A 229 -15.03 -0.54 -17.32
N LEU A 230 -14.61 0.57 -16.68
CA LEU A 230 -15.35 1.83 -16.69
C LEU A 230 -14.87 2.79 -17.78
N LEU A 231 -13.55 2.88 -17.95
CA LEU A 231 -12.93 3.69 -18.97
C LEU A 231 -12.12 2.83 -19.95
N PRO A 232 -12.03 3.24 -21.23
CA PRO A 232 -11.09 2.64 -22.17
C PRO A 232 -9.65 2.76 -21.70
N GLU A 233 -8.81 1.78 -22.00
CA GLU A 233 -7.38 1.75 -21.60
C GLU A 233 -6.62 3.00 -22.06
N GLU A 234 -6.94 3.54 -23.24
CA GLU A 234 -6.34 4.77 -23.77
C GLU A 234 -6.65 6.00 -22.88
N ARG A 235 -7.87 6.08 -22.33
CA ARG A 235 -8.26 7.16 -21.42
C ARG A 235 -7.56 7.01 -20.08
N ILE A 236 -7.43 5.77 -19.55
CA ILE A 236 -6.68 5.49 -18.33
C ILE A 236 -5.21 5.88 -18.52
N ALA A 237 -4.58 5.51 -19.63
CA ALA A 237 -3.22 5.89 -19.95
C ALA A 237 -3.07 7.43 -20.05
N GLY A 238 -4.01 8.10 -20.72
CA GLY A 238 -4.04 9.56 -20.80
C GLY A 238 -4.15 10.25 -19.44
N LEU A 239 -4.92 9.70 -18.49
CA LEU A 239 -5.00 10.20 -17.12
C LEU A 239 -3.67 10.04 -16.36
N ILE A 240 -2.99 8.90 -16.55
CA ILE A 240 -1.68 8.67 -15.97
C ILE A 240 -0.68 9.71 -16.47
N ASP A 241 -0.59 9.88 -17.79
CA ASP A 241 0.31 10.84 -18.42
C ASP A 241 0.03 12.28 -17.98
N LEU A 242 -1.26 12.64 -17.87
CA LEU A 242 -1.69 13.95 -17.40
C LEU A 242 -1.21 14.22 -15.97
N ILE A 243 -1.44 13.28 -15.04
CA ILE A 243 -1.09 13.47 -13.63
C ILE A 243 0.44 13.47 -13.47
N VAL A 244 1.15 12.64 -14.22
CA VAL A 244 2.63 12.65 -14.25
C VAL A 244 3.16 13.98 -14.81
N ALA A 245 2.58 14.51 -15.88
CA ALA A 245 2.95 15.82 -16.41
C ALA A 245 2.70 16.97 -15.40
N ARG A 246 1.77 16.77 -14.45
CA ARG A 246 1.50 17.67 -13.33
C ARG A 246 2.35 17.39 -12.09
N GLY A 247 3.41 16.59 -12.24
CA GLY A 247 4.39 16.31 -11.19
C GLY A 247 4.09 15.09 -10.32
N GLY A 248 3.14 14.25 -10.69
CA GLY A 248 2.87 13.00 -9.99
C GLY A 248 3.92 11.92 -10.27
N PHE A 249 4.03 10.94 -9.37
CA PHE A 249 4.89 9.77 -9.52
C PHE A 249 4.08 8.50 -9.75
N VAL A 250 4.43 7.72 -10.77
CA VAL A 250 3.81 6.41 -11.01
C VAL A 250 4.44 5.32 -10.15
N LYS A 251 3.59 4.43 -9.66
CA LYS A 251 3.98 3.21 -8.98
C LYS A 251 3.59 2.00 -9.81
N ASN A 252 4.58 1.19 -10.18
CA ASN A 252 4.34 -0.07 -10.87
C ASN A 252 3.68 -1.11 -9.97
N LEU A 253 2.75 -1.89 -10.51
CA LEU A 253 2.12 -2.99 -9.80
C LEU A 253 3.15 -4.09 -9.53
N HIS A 254 3.43 -4.36 -8.24
CA HIS A 254 4.27 -5.47 -7.78
C HIS A 254 5.56 -5.71 -8.58
N GLY A 255 6.23 -4.63 -9.00
CA GLY A 255 7.47 -4.74 -9.77
C GLY A 255 7.31 -5.09 -11.25
N GLN A 256 6.09 -5.22 -11.75
CA GLN A 256 5.83 -5.35 -13.18
C GLN A 256 6.10 -4.02 -13.89
N LYS A 257 7.00 -4.03 -14.87
CA LYS A 257 7.28 -2.82 -15.65
C LYS A 257 6.06 -2.44 -16.48
N ASN A 258 5.72 -1.15 -16.44
CA ASN A 258 4.62 -0.54 -17.21
C ASN A 258 3.20 -0.98 -16.84
N VAL A 259 3.00 -1.59 -15.68
CA VAL A 259 1.67 -1.82 -15.11
C VAL A 259 1.51 -0.88 -13.92
N TYR A 260 0.87 0.26 -14.15
CA TYR A 260 0.72 1.32 -13.16
C TYR A 260 -0.52 1.06 -12.30
N TYR A 261 -0.32 0.85 -11.02
CA TYR A 261 -1.38 0.61 -10.06
C TYR A 261 -2.07 1.92 -9.66
N GLN A 262 -1.27 2.94 -9.34
CA GLN A 262 -1.74 4.25 -8.91
C GLN A 262 -0.70 5.32 -9.24
N VAL A 263 -1.15 6.58 -9.28
CA VAL A 263 -0.26 7.73 -9.37
C VAL A 263 -0.24 8.47 -8.04
N ASN A 264 0.95 8.62 -7.46
CA ASN A 264 1.13 9.39 -6.24
C ASN A 264 1.18 10.88 -6.57
N ALA A 265 0.20 11.60 -6.10
CA ALA A 265 0.06 13.05 -6.23
C ALA A 265 -0.97 13.52 -5.20
N THR A 266 -0.92 14.80 -4.81
CA THR A 266 -2.08 15.44 -4.17
C THR A 266 -3.19 15.61 -5.20
N TYR A 267 -4.43 15.53 -4.76
CA TYR A 267 -5.57 15.66 -5.68
C TYR A 267 -5.63 17.05 -6.32
N TYR A 268 -5.26 18.09 -5.55
CA TYR A 268 -5.18 19.44 -6.04
C TYR A 268 -4.15 19.61 -7.18
N SER A 269 -2.93 19.06 -7.02
CA SER A 269 -1.93 19.09 -8.10
C SER A 269 -2.37 18.22 -9.28
N ALA A 270 -3.03 17.09 -9.06
CA ALA A 270 -3.59 16.26 -10.14
C ALA A 270 -4.65 17.01 -10.97
N LEU A 271 -5.39 17.94 -10.36
CA LEU A 271 -6.32 18.85 -11.05
C LEU A 271 -5.65 20.07 -11.72
N GLY A 272 -4.31 20.17 -11.66
CA GLY A 272 -3.54 21.27 -12.24
C GLY A 272 -3.50 22.52 -11.37
N GLU A 273 -3.68 22.36 -10.07
CA GLU A 273 -3.69 23.45 -9.08
C GLU A 273 -4.75 24.52 -9.38
N ASP A 274 -5.90 24.08 -9.85
CA ASP A 274 -7.03 24.94 -10.21
C ASP A 274 -8.11 24.86 -9.13
N ASP A 275 -8.34 25.97 -8.44
CA ASP A 275 -9.33 26.08 -7.36
C ASP A 275 -10.75 25.76 -7.81
N ARG A 276 -11.12 26.16 -9.03
CA ARG A 276 -12.47 25.91 -9.55
C ARG A 276 -12.68 24.42 -9.80
N LYS A 277 -11.67 23.75 -10.38
CA LYS A 277 -11.71 22.29 -10.56
C LYS A 277 -11.80 21.57 -9.22
N MET A 278 -11.02 22.01 -8.22
CA MET A 278 -11.05 21.43 -6.89
C MET A 278 -12.41 21.62 -6.20
N LEU A 279 -13.00 22.81 -6.28
CA LEU A 279 -14.32 23.10 -5.73
C LEU A 279 -15.42 22.26 -6.39
N VAL A 280 -15.40 22.13 -7.72
CA VAL A 280 -16.34 21.28 -8.47
C VAL A 280 -16.16 19.82 -8.07
N ALA A 281 -14.92 19.33 -7.99
CA ALA A 281 -14.61 17.97 -7.59
C ALA A 281 -15.15 17.67 -6.18
N ARG A 282 -14.92 18.57 -5.25
CA ARG A 282 -15.41 18.44 -3.87
C ARG A 282 -16.93 18.51 -3.79
N ALA A 283 -17.56 19.40 -4.52
CA ALA A 283 -19.02 19.49 -4.58
C ALA A 283 -19.63 18.17 -5.08
N ILE A 284 -19.10 17.62 -6.18
CA ILE A 284 -19.56 16.33 -6.71
C ILE A 284 -19.36 15.23 -5.67
N GLN A 285 -18.18 15.12 -5.03
CA GLN A 285 -17.95 14.12 -4.00
C GLN A 285 -18.97 14.16 -2.89
N LEU A 286 -19.31 15.35 -2.40
CA LEU A 286 -20.26 15.53 -1.29
C LEU A 286 -21.69 15.12 -1.65
N PHE A 287 -22.04 15.15 -2.94
CA PHE A 287 -23.36 14.74 -3.46
C PHE A 287 -23.38 13.31 -4.04
N MET A 288 -22.21 12.64 -4.17
CA MET A 288 -22.17 11.24 -4.57
C MET A 288 -22.84 10.34 -3.53
N PRO A 289 -23.43 9.20 -3.96
CA PRO A 289 -23.92 8.20 -3.02
C PRO A 289 -22.79 7.69 -2.11
N GLY A 290 -23.07 7.61 -0.79
CA GLY A 290 -22.10 7.10 0.17
C GLY A 290 -21.70 8.09 1.27
N LYS A 291 -20.54 7.84 1.87
CA LYS A 291 -19.96 8.63 2.97
C LYS A 291 -18.68 9.31 2.50
N PRO A 292 -18.63 10.64 2.41
CA PRO A 292 -17.41 11.32 1.94
C PRO A 292 -16.29 11.24 3.00
N GLN A 293 -15.13 10.78 2.58
CA GLN A 293 -13.86 10.85 3.31
C GLN A 293 -13.00 11.94 2.68
N VAL A 294 -12.60 12.94 3.46
CA VAL A 294 -11.79 14.05 2.98
C VAL A 294 -10.38 13.92 3.54
N TRP A 295 -9.40 13.85 2.65
CA TRP A 295 -7.98 13.87 3.01
C TRP A 295 -7.58 15.25 3.51
N TYR A 296 -6.78 15.32 4.58
CA TYR A 296 -6.48 16.61 5.21
C TYR A 296 -5.78 17.61 4.27
N LEU A 297 -4.88 17.14 3.39
CA LEU A 297 -4.25 18.02 2.40
C LEU A 297 -5.25 18.63 1.42
N ASP A 298 -6.30 17.91 1.09
CA ASP A 298 -7.34 18.40 0.19
C ASP A 298 -8.16 19.55 0.79
N LEU A 299 -8.22 19.67 2.13
CA LEU A 299 -8.89 20.79 2.82
C LEU A 299 -8.15 22.11 2.61
N PHE A 300 -6.85 22.04 2.38
CA PHE A 300 -5.94 23.20 2.30
C PHE A 300 -5.32 23.36 0.90
N ALA A 301 -5.91 22.72 -0.11
CA ALA A 301 -5.37 22.72 -1.47
C ALA A 301 -3.87 22.37 -1.53
N GLY A 302 -3.48 21.37 -0.74
CA GLY A 302 -2.09 20.95 -0.60
C GLY A 302 -1.50 20.48 -1.93
N LYS A 303 -0.30 21.00 -2.24
CA LYS A 303 0.43 20.68 -3.46
C LYS A 303 1.36 19.50 -3.30
N ASN A 304 1.83 18.96 -4.43
CA ASN A 304 2.85 17.92 -4.44
C ASN A 304 4.13 18.37 -3.72
N ASP A 305 4.60 17.56 -2.76
CA ASP A 305 5.81 17.84 -1.98
C ASP A 305 7.01 17.07 -2.51
N HIS A 306 7.67 17.63 -3.52
CA HIS A 306 8.86 17.03 -4.11
C HIS A 306 10.08 17.07 -3.19
N GLU A 307 10.15 18.03 -2.25
CA GLU A 307 11.23 18.12 -1.27
C GLU A 307 11.16 16.98 -0.27
N ALA A 308 9.95 16.66 0.23
CA ALA A 308 9.74 15.51 1.11
C ALA A 308 10.14 14.20 0.42
N VAL A 309 9.80 14.02 -0.87
CA VAL A 309 10.22 12.85 -1.65
C VAL A 309 11.74 12.76 -1.76
N ALA A 310 12.40 13.87 -2.12
CA ALA A 310 13.86 13.90 -2.24
C ALA A 310 14.55 13.60 -0.90
N LYS A 311 14.01 14.09 0.21
CA LYS A 311 14.52 13.85 1.56
C LYS A 311 14.33 12.40 2.01
N ALA A 312 13.20 11.78 1.65
CA ALA A 312 12.90 10.39 2.01
C ALA A 312 13.74 9.38 1.21
N GLY A 313 14.19 9.73 0.01
CA GLY A 313 15.04 8.89 -0.82
C GLY A 313 14.30 7.69 -1.44
N GLU A 314 15.00 6.56 -1.57
CA GLU A 314 14.44 5.34 -2.19
C GLU A 314 13.19 4.85 -1.44
N GLY A 315 12.09 4.65 -2.16
CA GLY A 315 10.80 4.24 -1.59
C GLY A 315 9.92 5.39 -1.06
N GLY A 316 10.43 6.63 -1.01
CA GLY A 316 9.75 7.80 -0.46
C GLY A 316 8.73 8.47 -1.39
N HIS A 317 8.38 7.87 -2.53
CA HIS A 317 7.47 8.48 -3.52
C HIS A 317 6.08 8.83 -2.97
N LYS A 318 5.62 8.17 -1.91
CA LYS A 318 4.34 8.49 -1.24
C LYS A 318 4.40 9.77 -0.41
N GLU A 319 5.59 10.26 -0.07
CA GLU A 319 5.73 11.50 0.70
C GLU A 319 5.22 12.73 -0.07
N ILE A 320 5.09 12.63 -1.40
CA ILE A 320 4.55 13.67 -2.26
C ILE A 320 3.14 14.15 -1.83
N ASN A 321 2.33 13.26 -1.27
CA ASN A 321 0.96 13.53 -0.83
C ASN A 321 0.74 13.27 0.66
N ARG A 322 1.82 13.34 1.47
CA ARG A 322 1.80 13.10 2.92
C ARG A 322 2.45 14.23 3.73
N THR A 323 2.62 15.41 3.14
CA THR A 323 3.22 16.57 3.82
C THR A 323 2.56 16.85 5.15
N ASN A 324 3.36 17.03 6.19
CA ASN A 324 2.89 17.50 7.48
C ASN A 324 2.68 19.02 7.42
N LEU A 325 1.46 19.47 7.72
CA LEU A 325 1.14 20.88 7.78
C LEU A 325 1.48 21.45 9.16
N THR A 326 2.13 22.61 9.20
CA THR A 326 2.31 23.37 10.45
C THR A 326 1.04 24.17 10.78
N ILE A 327 0.91 24.58 12.03
CA ILE A 327 -0.21 25.44 12.46
C ILE A 327 -0.23 26.75 11.68
N GLU A 328 0.95 27.32 11.40
CA GLU A 328 1.10 28.54 10.61
C GLU A 328 0.61 28.36 9.17
N GLN A 329 0.94 27.24 8.54
CA GLN A 329 0.45 26.90 7.18
C GLN A 329 -1.07 26.75 7.18
N ILE A 330 -1.64 26.09 8.19
CA ILE A 330 -3.10 25.92 8.32
C ILE A 330 -3.76 27.30 8.49
N HIS A 331 -3.26 28.15 9.38
CA HIS A 331 -3.80 29.51 9.59
C HIS A 331 -3.70 30.34 8.32
N SER A 332 -2.56 30.29 7.60
CA SER A 332 -2.39 31.04 6.35
C SER A 332 -3.35 30.56 5.24
N ALA A 333 -3.72 29.30 5.23
CA ALA A 333 -4.66 28.77 4.25
C ALA A 333 -6.14 29.10 4.57
N LEU A 334 -6.44 29.54 5.81
CA LEU A 334 -7.79 29.90 6.24
C LEU A 334 -8.06 31.42 6.17
N THR A 335 -7.05 32.24 5.91
CA THR A 335 -7.13 33.72 5.79
C THR A 335 -7.02 34.18 4.36
#